data_97d1f6ba22fe65a1ff58a4f86ff7832a
#
_entry.id   97d1f6ba22fe65a1ff58a4f86ff7832a
#
_cell.length_a   1.000
_cell.length_b   1.000
_cell.length_c   1.000
_cell.angle_alpha   90.00
_cell.angle_beta   90.00
_cell.angle_gamma   90.00
#
_symmetry.space_group_name_H-M   'P 1'
#
loop_
_entity.id
_entity.type
_entity.pdbx_description
1 polymer ?
#
loop_
_entity_poly.entity_id
_entity_poly.type
_entity_poly.pdbx_seq_one_letter_code
_entity_poly.pdbx_strand_id
1 'polypeptide(L)'
;MIGAEPIWAAGRPGPLQGAGVLVCHGFSGSPASVRDSAQYLIDQGAAVVCPLLPGHGTTWQQMRLTTHQDWYSVLPPALDWLTERTRVQVVIGLSMGGSLALRIAQLEQVAGVALVNPSVGTDSPTYRLVPLLAKVLPTVRGIGSDIKAEGVTEPSYPRAPLAAVASMRELWRLVV
;
A
#
# COMPACT_ATOMS: atom_id res chain seq x y z
N MET A 1 -13.00 9.29 1.22
CA MET A 1 -12.51 9.29 -0.19
C MET A 1 -13.36 8.29 -0.94
N ILE A 2 -13.89 8.62 -2.12
CA ILE A 2 -14.74 7.72 -2.91
C ILE A 2 -13.90 6.55 -3.42
N GLY A 3 -14.43 5.34 -3.38
CA GLY A 3 -13.75 4.11 -3.83
C GLY A 3 -12.63 3.62 -2.90
N ALA A 4 -12.52 4.17 -1.69
CA ALA A 4 -11.50 3.80 -0.73
C ALA A 4 -11.80 2.50 0.03
N GLU A 5 -12.97 1.90 -0.20
CA GLU A 5 -13.38 0.68 0.49
C GLU A 5 -12.39 -0.45 0.23
N PRO A 6 -12.07 -1.25 1.25
CA PRO A 6 -11.19 -2.41 1.08
C PRO A 6 -11.80 -3.42 0.11
N ILE A 7 -10.96 -4.17 -0.58
CA ILE A 7 -11.36 -5.23 -1.50
C ILE A 7 -11.15 -6.57 -0.82
N TRP A 8 -12.22 -7.38 -0.79
CA TRP A 8 -12.19 -8.77 -0.33
C TRP A 8 -12.95 -9.61 -1.33
N ALA A 9 -12.26 -10.47 -2.07
CA ALA A 9 -12.84 -11.34 -3.07
C ALA A 9 -12.34 -12.76 -2.89
N ALA A 10 -13.25 -13.69 -2.72
CA ALA A 10 -12.93 -15.12 -2.75
C ALA A 10 -12.58 -15.53 -4.19
N GLY A 11 -11.66 -16.47 -4.33
CA GLY A 11 -11.33 -17.05 -5.62
C GLY A 11 -12.52 -17.78 -6.24
N ARG A 12 -12.51 -17.84 -7.58
CA ARG A 12 -13.52 -18.54 -8.39
C ARG A 12 -12.84 -19.40 -9.47
N PRO A 13 -13.56 -20.29 -10.17
CA PRO A 13 -12.99 -20.98 -11.32
C PRO A 13 -12.43 -20.00 -12.35
N GLY A 14 -11.19 -20.27 -12.81
CA GLY A 14 -10.50 -19.42 -13.77
C GLY A 14 -9.00 -19.74 -13.85
N PRO A 15 -8.26 -19.04 -14.73
CA PRO A 15 -6.82 -19.26 -14.91
C PRO A 15 -5.98 -19.12 -13.65
N LEU A 16 -6.40 -18.26 -12.71
CA LEU A 16 -5.72 -18.04 -11.43
C LEU A 16 -6.43 -18.70 -10.24
N GLN A 17 -7.26 -19.72 -10.47
CA GLN A 17 -7.91 -20.45 -9.40
C GLN A 17 -6.88 -21.04 -8.43
N GLY A 18 -7.07 -20.80 -7.14
CA GLY A 18 -6.17 -21.26 -6.07
C GLY A 18 -4.98 -20.33 -5.81
N ALA A 19 -4.88 -19.23 -6.53
CA ALA A 19 -3.96 -18.14 -6.20
C ALA A 19 -4.64 -17.12 -5.27
N GLY A 20 -3.92 -16.70 -4.23
CA GLY A 20 -4.26 -15.61 -3.34
C GLY A 20 -3.35 -14.41 -3.60
N VAL A 21 -3.92 -13.23 -3.77
CA VAL A 21 -3.16 -12.01 -4.02
C VAL A 21 -3.47 -10.95 -2.97
N LEU A 22 -2.46 -10.63 -2.16
CA LEU A 22 -2.51 -9.49 -1.25
C LEU A 22 -2.02 -8.24 -2.00
N VAL A 23 -2.84 -7.20 -2.07
CA VAL A 23 -2.51 -5.96 -2.78
C VAL A 23 -2.33 -4.83 -1.77
N CYS A 24 -1.18 -4.17 -1.81
CA CYS A 24 -0.83 -3.03 -0.95
C CYS A 24 -0.80 -1.74 -1.75
N HIS A 25 -1.69 -0.79 -1.43
CA HIS A 25 -1.75 0.52 -2.09
C HIS A 25 -0.66 1.49 -1.60
N GLY A 26 -0.50 2.61 -2.29
CA GLY A 26 0.54 3.62 -2.03
C GLY A 26 0.22 4.60 -0.90
N PHE A 27 1.22 5.42 -0.55
CA PHE A 27 1.15 6.51 0.43
C PHE A 27 0.10 7.55 0.03
N SER A 28 -0.71 7.98 0.98
CA SER A 28 -1.86 8.90 0.79
C SER A 28 -2.95 8.43 -0.18
N GLY A 29 -2.77 7.26 -0.81
CA GLY A 29 -3.75 6.62 -1.69
C GLY A 29 -4.79 5.79 -0.91
N SER A 30 -5.42 4.87 -1.62
CA SER A 30 -6.39 3.92 -1.06
C SER A 30 -6.54 2.73 -2.02
N PRO A 31 -7.35 1.70 -1.71
CA PRO A 31 -7.66 0.65 -2.67
C PRO A 31 -8.16 1.14 -4.03
N ALA A 32 -8.68 2.36 -4.12
CA ALA A 32 -9.08 2.96 -5.40
C ALA A 32 -7.94 3.01 -6.42
N SER A 33 -6.70 3.27 -5.98
CA SER A 33 -5.54 3.40 -6.89
C SER A 33 -5.07 2.07 -7.50
N VAL A 34 -5.51 0.95 -6.96
CA VAL A 34 -5.16 -0.40 -7.44
C VAL A 34 -6.38 -1.23 -7.82
N ARG A 35 -7.57 -0.62 -7.83
CA ARG A 35 -8.85 -1.30 -8.02
C ARG A 35 -8.94 -2.03 -9.35
N ASP A 36 -8.54 -1.40 -10.44
CA ASP A 36 -8.62 -2.00 -11.77
C ASP A 36 -7.70 -3.23 -11.89
N SER A 37 -6.49 -3.15 -11.33
CA SER A 37 -5.57 -4.28 -11.28
C SER A 37 -6.11 -5.42 -10.39
N ALA A 38 -6.68 -5.07 -9.25
CA ALA A 38 -7.32 -6.04 -8.35
C ALA A 38 -8.53 -6.71 -9.04
N GLN A 39 -9.36 -5.93 -9.73
CA GLN A 39 -10.51 -6.43 -10.47
C GLN A 39 -10.10 -7.38 -11.59
N TYR A 40 -9.05 -7.04 -12.34
CA TYR A 40 -8.50 -7.94 -13.35
C TYR A 40 -8.12 -9.31 -12.77
N LEU A 41 -7.42 -9.32 -11.63
CA LEU A 41 -7.02 -10.57 -10.97
C LEU A 41 -8.23 -11.38 -10.47
N ILE A 42 -9.24 -10.71 -9.93
CA ILE A 42 -10.53 -11.32 -9.53
C ILE A 42 -11.21 -11.95 -10.75
N ASP A 43 -11.20 -11.26 -11.88
CA ASP A 43 -11.82 -11.75 -13.13
C ASP A 43 -11.08 -12.97 -13.69
N GLN A 44 -9.77 -13.07 -13.44
CA GLN A 44 -8.99 -14.28 -13.73
C GLN A 44 -9.16 -15.42 -12.71
N GLY A 45 -9.95 -15.24 -11.66
CA GLY A 45 -10.29 -16.27 -10.69
C GLY A 45 -9.45 -16.29 -9.42
N ALA A 46 -8.53 -15.35 -9.23
CA ALA A 46 -7.76 -15.24 -7.99
C ALA A 46 -8.64 -14.81 -6.80
N ALA A 47 -8.29 -15.26 -5.61
CA ALA A 47 -8.72 -14.61 -4.38
C ALA A 47 -7.87 -13.36 -4.18
N VAL A 48 -8.51 -12.22 -3.93
CA VAL A 48 -7.80 -10.94 -3.81
C VAL A 48 -8.22 -10.20 -2.54
N VAL A 49 -7.24 -9.73 -1.79
CA VAL A 49 -7.44 -8.82 -0.66
C VAL A 49 -6.62 -7.56 -0.87
N CYS A 50 -7.27 -6.41 -0.80
CA CYS A 50 -6.61 -5.13 -0.69
C CYS A 50 -7.19 -4.40 0.53
N PRO A 51 -6.54 -4.47 1.71
CA PRO A 51 -7.01 -3.77 2.90
C PRO A 51 -6.84 -2.25 2.71
N LEU A 52 -7.70 -1.48 3.33
CA LEU A 52 -7.48 -0.05 3.51
C LEU A 52 -6.48 0.13 4.65
N LEU A 53 -5.32 0.71 4.36
CA LEU A 53 -4.30 0.97 5.38
C LEU A 53 -4.79 2.03 6.38
N PRO A 54 -4.52 1.88 7.69
CA PRO A 54 -4.90 2.85 8.71
C PRO A 54 -4.50 4.28 8.34
N GLY A 55 -5.41 5.23 8.56
CA GLY A 55 -5.22 6.64 8.23
C GLY A 55 -5.34 7.00 6.74
N HIS A 56 -5.43 6.01 5.84
CA HIS A 56 -5.63 6.23 4.41
C HIS A 56 -7.11 6.27 4.03
N GLY A 57 -7.44 6.80 2.86
CA GLY A 57 -8.82 6.91 2.39
C GLY A 57 -9.70 7.89 3.18
N THR A 58 -9.16 8.62 4.12
CA THR A 58 -9.84 9.51 5.07
C THR A 58 -9.38 10.97 4.91
N THR A 59 -8.57 11.46 5.83
CA THR A 59 -7.97 12.81 5.80
C THR A 59 -6.48 12.74 6.17
N TRP A 60 -5.70 13.73 5.72
CA TRP A 60 -4.28 13.81 6.09
C TRP A 60 -4.08 13.96 7.61
N GLN A 61 -5.06 14.53 8.33
CA GLN A 61 -5.04 14.67 9.79
C GLN A 61 -5.10 13.30 10.47
N GLN A 62 -5.94 12.39 9.97
CA GLN A 62 -6.00 11.02 10.48
C GLN A 62 -4.74 10.23 10.11
N MET A 63 -4.25 10.37 8.88
CA MET A 63 -3.00 9.74 8.45
C MET A 63 -1.79 10.19 9.28
N ARG A 64 -1.76 11.45 9.73
CA ARG A 64 -0.70 11.98 10.61
C ARG A 64 -0.54 11.19 11.91
N LEU A 65 -1.60 10.53 12.37
CA LEU A 65 -1.64 9.78 13.63
C LEU A 65 -1.22 8.32 13.46
N THR A 66 -0.92 7.89 12.23
CA THR A 66 -0.55 6.50 11.91
C THR A 66 0.90 6.38 11.48
N THR A 67 1.45 5.19 11.70
CA THR A 67 2.85 4.84 11.45
C THR A 67 2.91 3.64 10.50
N HIS A 68 4.12 3.29 10.07
CA HIS A 68 4.34 2.10 9.26
C HIS A 68 3.96 0.81 9.99
N GLN A 69 4.04 0.77 11.34
CA GLN A 69 3.57 -0.37 12.13
C GLN A 69 2.05 -0.53 12.02
N ASP A 70 1.31 0.59 12.08
CA ASP A 70 -0.15 0.56 11.92
C ASP A 70 -0.51 0.08 10.51
N TRP A 71 0.18 0.58 9.47
CA TRP A 71 -0.07 0.16 8.09
C TRP A 71 0.25 -1.31 7.86
N TYR A 72 1.34 -1.80 8.48
CA TYR A 72 1.71 -3.21 8.42
C TYR A 72 0.70 -4.10 9.14
N SER A 73 0.16 -3.66 10.28
CA SER A 73 -0.65 -4.48 11.19
C SER A 73 -1.89 -5.12 10.55
N VAL A 74 -2.41 -4.54 9.48
CA VAL A 74 -3.59 -5.07 8.77
C VAL A 74 -3.25 -6.09 7.67
N LEU A 75 -1.97 -6.27 7.35
CA LEU A 75 -1.53 -7.13 6.26
C LEU A 75 -1.42 -8.61 6.65
N PRO A 76 -0.83 -9.01 7.81
CA PRO A 76 -0.80 -10.41 8.19
C PRO A 76 -2.19 -11.04 8.31
N PRO A 77 -3.21 -10.44 8.97
CA PRO A 77 -4.56 -11.00 8.99
C PRO A 77 -5.18 -11.14 7.60
N ALA A 78 -4.86 -10.23 6.67
CA ALA A 78 -5.33 -10.30 5.29
C ALA A 78 -4.64 -11.45 4.53
N LEU A 79 -3.35 -11.68 4.80
CA LEU A 79 -2.60 -12.82 4.25
C LEU A 79 -3.12 -14.15 4.82
N ASP A 80 -3.40 -14.23 6.11
CA ASP A 80 -3.98 -15.40 6.76
C ASP A 80 -5.30 -15.78 6.12
N TRP A 81 -6.16 -14.80 5.88
CA TRP A 81 -7.44 -15.03 5.20
C TRP A 81 -7.25 -15.64 3.80
N LEU A 82 -6.23 -15.20 3.04
CA LEU A 82 -5.88 -15.78 1.74
C LEU A 82 -5.31 -17.19 1.89
N THR A 83 -4.44 -17.42 2.87
CA THR A 83 -3.78 -18.71 3.12
C THR A 83 -4.79 -19.81 3.43
N GLU A 84 -5.84 -19.50 4.18
CA GLU A 84 -6.92 -20.44 4.46
C GLU A 84 -7.73 -20.86 3.21
N ARG A 85 -7.68 -20.07 2.13
CA ARG A 85 -8.57 -20.22 0.95
C ARG A 85 -7.84 -20.54 -0.34
N THR A 86 -6.51 -20.43 -0.34
CA THR A 86 -5.71 -20.56 -1.56
C THR A 86 -4.47 -21.44 -1.32
N ARG A 87 -3.91 -21.97 -2.41
CA ARG A 87 -2.74 -22.84 -2.38
C ARG A 87 -1.41 -22.07 -2.43
N VAL A 88 -1.45 -20.90 -3.01
CA VAL A 88 -0.25 -20.07 -3.22
C VAL A 88 -0.61 -18.60 -3.00
N GLN A 89 0.23 -17.86 -2.28
CA GLN A 89 0.03 -16.43 -2.00
C GLN A 89 1.13 -15.61 -2.65
N VAL A 90 0.71 -14.53 -3.29
CA VAL A 90 1.59 -13.51 -3.89
C VAL A 90 1.22 -12.14 -3.31
N VAL A 91 2.20 -11.29 -3.12
CA VAL A 91 1.98 -9.91 -2.66
C VAL A 91 2.31 -8.93 -3.77
N ILE A 92 1.40 -8.00 -4.04
CA ILE A 92 1.62 -6.91 -5.00
C ILE A 92 1.64 -5.60 -4.25
N GLY A 93 2.65 -4.76 -4.49
CA GLY A 93 2.77 -3.47 -3.81
C GLY A 93 3.04 -2.32 -4.77
N LEU A 94 2.23 -1.26 -4.65
CA LEU A 94 2.39 0.00 -5.38
C LEU A 94 3.09 1.03 -4.50
N SER A 95 4.20 1.62 -4.97
CA SER A 95 4.91 2.70 -4.27
C SER A 95 5.29 2.32 -2.83
N MET A 96 4.80 3.01 -1.80
CA MET A 96 4.94 2.62 -0.38
C MET A 96 4.41 1.20 -0.12
N GLY A 97 3.34 0.81 -0.79
CA GLY A 97 2.84 -0.57 -0.72
C GLY A 97 3.87 -1.60 -1.17
N GLY A 98 4.81 -1.21 -2.04
CA GLY A 98 5.96 -2.04 -2.42
C GLY A 98 6.91 -2.28 -1.25
N SER A 99 7.18 -1.27 -0.40
CA SER A 99 7.95 -1.47 0.83
C SER A 99 7.23 -2.40 1.82
N LEU A 100 5.90 -2.25 1.94
CA LEU A 100 5.10 -3.15 2.78
C LEU A 100 5.10 -4.59 2.24
N ALA A 101 5.02 -4.76 0.91
CA ALA A 101 5.10 -6.07 0.27
C ALA A 101 6.46 -6.75 0.52
N LEU A 102 7.56 -6.00 0.45
CA LEU A 102 8.89 -6.50 0.81
C LEU A 102 8.95 -6.89 2.28
N ARG A 103 8.35 -6.08 3.18
CA ARG A 103 8.32 -6.38 4.60
C ARG A 103 7.53 -7.65 4.91
N ILE A 104 6.39 -7.88 4.23
CA ILE A 104 5.66 -9.15 4.31
C ILE A 104 6.56 -10.30 3.89
N ALA A 105 7.23 -10.21 2.74
CA ALA A 105 8.08 -11.27 2.24
C ALA A 105 9.31 -11.59 3.13
N GLN A 106 9.72 -10.67 3.98
CA GLN A 106 10.76 -10.91 4.98
C GLN A 106 10.26 -11.67 6.21
N LEU A 107 8.99 -11.54 6.56
CA LEU A 107 8.42 -12.01 7.82
C LEU A 107 7.45 -13.17 7.65
N GLU A 108 6.83 -13.30 6.48
CA GLU A 108 5.78 -14.26 6.16
C GLU A 108 6.18 -15.13 4.97
N GLN A 109 5.58 -16.31 4.88
CA GLN A 109 5.81 -17.19 3.74
C GLN A 109 4.87 -16.80 2.58
N VAL A 110 5.47 -16.30 1.50
CA VAL A 110 4.78 -15.99 0.25
C VAL A 110 5.54 -16.56 -0.93
N ALA A 111 4.84 -16.94 -1.99
CA ALA A 111 5.44 -17.54 -3.17
C ALA A 111 6.19 -16.49 -4.04
N GLY A 112 5.84 -15.22 -3.90
CA GLY A 112 6.48 -14.15 -4.65
C GLY A 112 5.93 -12.78 -4.35
N VAL A 113 6.66 -11.77 -4.84
CA VAL A 113 6.30 -10.35 -4.73
C VAL A 113 6.35 -9.71 -6.11
N ALA A 114 5.35 -8.89 -6.42
CA ALA A 114 5.37 -8.01 -7.59
C ALA A 114 5.39 -6.55 -7.11
N LEU A 115 6.36 -5.79 -7.58
CA LEU A 115 6.58 -4.42 -7.15
C LEU A 115 6.31 -3.45 -8.30
N VAL A 116 5.43 -2.51 -8.07
CA VAL A 116 5.11 -1.45 -9.03
C VAL A 116 5.65 -0.15 -8.48
N ASN A 117 6.72 0.36 -9.11
CA ASN A 117 7.40 1.60 -8.73
C ASN A 117 7.64 1.72 -7.20
N PRO A 118 8.32 0.74 -6.56
CA PRO A 118 8.41 0.64 -5.10
C PRO A 118 9.17 1.83 -4.51
N SER A 119 8.64 2.38 -3.42
CA SER A 119 9.28 3.45 -2.66
C SER A 119 10.16 2.85 -1.56
N VAL A 120 11.41 2.55 -1.87
CA VAL A 120 12.34 1.89 -0.93
C VAL A 120 13.48 2.80 -0.43
N GLY A 121 13.45 4.07 -0.81
CA GLY A 121 14.47 5.04 -0.40
C GLY A 121 14.43 6.29 -1.24
N THR A 122 15.34 7.21 -0.93
CA THR A 122 15.56 8.43 -1.72
C THR A 122 16.98 8.95 -1.47
N ASP A 123 17.61 9.42 -2.53
CA ASP A 123 18.92 10.09 -2.48
C ASP A 123 18.84 11.56 -2.05
N SER A 124 17.62 12.11 -1.95
CA SER A 124 17.42 13.51 -1.60
C SER A 124 17.87 13.78 -0.15
N PRO A 125 18.86 14.67 0.07
CA PRO A 125 19.37 14.97 1.41
C PRO A 125 18.31 15.64 2.30
N THR A 126 17.31 16.29 1.72
CA THR A 126 16.22 16.93 2.47
C THR A 126 15.41 15.92 3.28
N TYR A 127 15.31 14.68 2.81
CA TYR A 127 14.62 13.63 3.56
C TYR A 127 15.32 13.25 4.88
N ARG A 128 16.62 13.55 5.04
CA ARG A 128 17.34 13.36 6.30
C ARG A 128 16.81 14.27 7.41
N LEU A 129 16.28 15.43 7.03
CA LEU A 129 15.72 16.43 7.96
C LEU A 129 14.24 16.20 8.28
N VAL A 130 13.56 15.32 7.57
CA VAL A 130 12.11 15.06 7.75
C VAL A 130 11.73 14.75 9.21
N PRO A 131 12.45 13.91 9.99
CA PRO A 131 12.08 13.63 11.38
C PRO A 131 12.18 14.88 12.28
N LEU A 132 13.11 15.78 11.99
CA LEU A 132 13.23 17.05 12.71
C LEU A 132 12.14 18.03 12.31
N LEU A 133 11.91 18.19 11.02
CA LEU A 133 10.89 19.05 10.47
C LEU A 133 9.48 18.64 10.90
N ALA A 134 9.22 17.35 11.03
CA ALA A 134 7.93 16.82 11.49
C ALA A 134 7.53 17.28 12.90
N LYS A 135 8.49 17.73 13.72
CA LYS A 135 8.22 18.27 15.06
C LYS A 135 7.65 19.69 15.02
N VAL A 136 7.94 20.46 13.98
CA VAL A 136 7.57 21.88 13.84
C VAL A 136 6.62 22.15 12.69
N LEU A 137 6.65 21.33 11.64
CA LEU A 137 5.80 21.45 10.48
C LEU A 137 4.89 20.22 10.36
N PRO A 138 3.56 20.40 10.43
CA PRO A 138 2.65 19.26 10.39
C PRO A 138 2.58 18.60 9.01
N THR A 139 2.70 19.37 7.93
CA THR A 139 2.53 18.89 6.56
C THR A 139 3.42 19.63 5.57
N VAL A 140 3.66 19.02 4.43
CA VAL A 140 4.15 19.63 3.19
C VAL A 140 3.12 19.46 2.08
N ARG A 141 3.35 20.05 0.93
CA ARG A 141 2.55 19.80 -0.27
C ARG A 141 2.57 18.31 -0.58
N GLY A 142 1.40 17.71 -0.81
CA GLY A 142 1.27 16.30 -1.19
C GLY A 142 1.95 16.02 -2.53
N ILE A 143 2.33 14.77 -2.73
CA ILE A 143 2.71 14.27 -4.04
C ILE A 143 1.41 14.26 -4.85
N GLY A 144 1.30 15.14 -5.84
CA GLY A 144 0.13 15.16 -6.72
C GLY A 144 0.05 13.91 -7.58
N SER A 145 -1.08 13.71 -8.27
CA SER A 145 -1.17 12.69 -9.32
C SER A 145 -0.13 13.00 -10.40
N ASP A 146 0.78 12.07 -10.61
CA ASP A 146 1.79 12.09 -11.69
C ASP A 146 1.45 11.12 -12.83
N ILE A 147 0.20 10.62 -12.82
CA ILE A 147 -0.32 9.74 -13.88
C ILE A 147 -0.36 10.51 -15.18
N LYS A 148 0.39 10.02 -16.19
CA LYS A 148 0.47 10.64 -17.52
C LYS A 148 -0.77 10.40 -18.37
N ALA A 149 -1.63 9.46 -18.01
CA ALA A 149 -2.86 9.17 -18.75
C ALA A 149 -3.85 10.32 -18.59
N GLU A 150 -4.34 10.85 -19.70
CA GLU A 150 -5.34 11.92 -19.72
C GLU A 150 -6.64 11.47 -19.04
N GLY A 151 -7.20 12.34 -18.20
CA GLY A 151 -8.47 12.08 -17.50
C GLY A 151 -8.38 11.14 -16.30
N VAL A 152 -7.21 10.60 -15.99
CA VAL A 152 -7.00 9.74 -14.83
C VAL A 152 -6.38 10.55 -13.69
N THR A 153 -7.07 10.59 -12.56
CA THR A 153 -6.57 11.23 -11.33
C THR A 153 -6.50 10.19 -10.22
N GLU A 154 -5.35 10.04 -9.61
CA GLU A 154 -5.22 9.21 -8.41
C GLU A 154 -5.75 9.99 -7.19
N PRO A 155 -6.76 9.46 -6.47
CA PRO A 155 -7.24 10.07 -5.26
C PRO A 155 -6.14 10.06 -4.19
N SER A 156 -5.59 11.23 -3.87
CA SER A 156 -4.54 11.39 -2.86
C SER A 156 -4.81 12.62 -2.00
N TYR A 157 -4.15 12.73 -0.84
CA TYR A 157 -4.29 13.92 -0.02
C TYR A 157 -3.53 15.11 -0.64
N PRO A 158 -4.10 16.34 -0.63
CA PRO A 158 -3.42 17.52 -1.12
C PRO A 158 -2.21 17.92 -0.26
N ARG A 159 -2.10 17.34 0.94
CA ARG A 159 -1.02 17.54 1.90
C ARG A 159 -0.48 16.22 2.40
N ALA A 160 0.85 16.09 2.46
CA ALA A 160 1.54 14.94 3.04
C ALA A 160 1.93 15.24 4.49
N PRO A 161 1.44 14.47 5.49
CA PRO A 161 1.84 14.65 6.88
C PRO A 161 3.30 14.23 7.07
N LEU A 162 4.14 15.14 7.58
CA LEU A 162 5.57 14.86 7.76
C LEU A 162 5.85 13.73 8.76
N ALA A 163 4.99 13.56 9.77
CA ALA A 163 5.10 12.43 10.70
C ALA A 163 4.96 11.08 9.98
N ALA A 164 3.99 10.97 9.05
CA ALA A 164 3.81 9.75 8.26
C ALA A 164 4.96 9.55 7.25
N VAL A 165 5.49 10.64 6.65
CA VAL A 165 6.68 10.57 5.79
C VAL A 165 7.91 10.12 6.60
N ALA A 166 8.08 10.59 7.83
CA ALA A 166 9.15 10.12 8.72
C ALA A 166 9.02 8.64 9.01
N SER A 167 7.80 8.16 9.29
CA SER A 167 7.52 6.75 9.53
C SER A 167 7.76 5.88 8.29
N MET A 168 7.44 6.36 7.08
CA MET A 168 7.76 5.67 5.84
C MET A 168 9.29 5.48 5.67
N ARG A 169 10.11 6.45 6.08
CA ARG A 169 11.58 6.31 6.08
C ARG A 169 12.07 5.22 7.02
N GLU A 170 11.40 5.00 8.13
CA GLU A 170 11.73 3.88 9.03
C GLU A 170 11.41 2.54 8.36
N LEU A 171 10.28 2.45 7.65
CA LEU A 171 9.95 1.27 6.85
C LEU A 171 11.03 0.97 5.80
N TRP A 172 11.55 1.98 5.10
CA TRP A 172 12.63 1.78 4.12
C TRP A 172 13.87 1.12 4.73
N ARG A 173 14.25 1.52 5.95
CA ARG A 173 15.40 0.93 6.67
C ARG A 173 15.20 -0.54 7.05
N LEU A 174 13.97 -1.01 7.07
CA LEU A 174 13.64 -2.39 7.40
C LEU A 174 13.66 -3.30 6.16
N VAL A 175 13.60 -2.73 4.96
CA VAL A 175 13.43 -3.51 3.72
C VAL A 175 14.61 -3.39 2.74
N VAL A 176 15.58 -2.51 3.05
CA VAL A 176 16.82 -2.31 2.25
C VAL A 176 18.06 -2.68 3.06
#